data_1f776b3bf1801d82d83b35037a918ce4
#
_entry.id   1f776b3bf1801d82d83b35037a918ce4
#
_cell.length_a   1.000
_cell.length_b   1.000
_cell.length_c   1.000
_cell.angle_alpha   90.00
_cell.angle_beta   90.00
_cell.angle_gamma   90.00
#
_symmetry.space_group_name_H-M   'P 1'
#
loop_
_entity.id
_entity.type
_entity.pdbx_description
1 polymer ?
#
loop_
_entity_poly.entity_id
_entity_poly.type
_entity_poly.pdbx_seq_one_letter_code
_entity_poly.pdbx_strand_id
1 'polypeptide(L)'
;MFTRAYWKGLLADWGVALLAIVVGLAVWNTIFAPQPRSNGPAPRLVLPSLDGGVTDLAALGAGPIVVNFWFTSCGPCRQEIPELSRWARANPDVPLLGVSTDRGMAVDRLAAASQRLGIDYPVLHDVDGVAADAWQVAAYPTTFVVREGEIRAAAMGAVDARRLDEMVNASR
;
A
#
# COMPACT_ATOMS: atom_id res chain seq x y z
N MET A 1 23.06 -49.41 -20.16
CA MET A 1 21.97 -48.86 -20.95
C MET A 1 20.75 -48.73 -20.01
N PHE A 2 20.42 -47.54 -19.51
CA PHE A 2 19.33 -47.36 -18.57
C PHE A 2 17.98 -47.53 -19.27
N THR A 3 17.06 -48.30 -18.65
CA THR A 3 15.76 -48.62 -19.23
C THR A 3 14.79 -47.42 -19.20
N ARG A 4 13.79 -47.38 -20.07
CA ARG A 4 12.74 -46.34 -20.07
C ARG A 4 11.99 -46.29 -18.71
N ALA A 5 11.91 -47.39 -17.97
CA ALA A 5 11.30 -47.45 -16.65
C ALA A 5 12.13 -46.65 -15.60
N TYR A 6 13.46 -46.73 -15.69
CA TYR A 6 14.37 -45.97 -14.79
C TYR A 6 14.15 -44.43 -14.96
N TRP A 7 14.07 -43.93 -16.19
CA TRP A 7 13.83 -42.52 -16.46
C TRP A 7 12.45 -42.07 -16.03
N LYS A 8 11.41 -42.89 -16.17
CA LYS A 8 10.06 -42.57 -15.67
C LYS A 8 9.99 -42.47 -14.16
N GLY A 9 10.66 -43.37 -13.43
CA GLY A 9 10.76 -43.27 -11.96
C GLY A 9 11.49 -42.01 -11.53
N LEU A 10 12.65 -41.73 -12.14
CA LEU A 10 13.42 -40.52 -11.84
C LEU A 10 12.64 -39.21 -12.09
N LEU A 11 11.94 -39.13 -13.20
CA LEU A 11 11.10 -37.96 -13.52
C LEU A 11 9.92 -37.80 -12.55
N ALA A 12 9.33 -38.89 -12.12
CA ALA A 12 8.25 -38.85 -11.11
C ALA A 12 8.78 -38.34 -9.75
N ASP A 13 9.93 -38.88 -9.30
CA ASP A 13 10.55 -38.45 -8.03
C ASP A 13 10.96 -36.99 -8.04
N TRP A 14 11.54 -36.51 -9.15
CA TRP A 14 11.88 -35.10 -9.32
C TRP A 14 10.62 -34.22 -9.40
N GLY A 15 9.54 -34.70 -10.03
CA GLY A 15 8.26 -34.01 -10.09
C GLY A 15 7.65 -33.80 -8.70
N VAL A 16 7.67 -34.84 -7.86
CA VAL A 16 7.21 -34.75 -6.47
C VAL A 16 8.08 -33.81 -5.64
N ALA A 17 9.40 -33.88 -5.80
CA ALA A 17 10.33 -33.00 -5.09
C ALA A 17 10.12 -31.51 -5.48
N LEU A 18 9.97 -31.23 -6.76
CA LEU A 18 9.67 -29.87 -7.24
C LEU A 18 8.32 -29.37 -6.73
N LEU A 19 7.29 -30.20 -6.76
CA LEU A 19 5.98 -29.84 -6.20
C LEU A 19 6.08 -29.51 -4.70
N ALA A 20 6.80 -30.33 -3.94
CA ALA A 20 7.01 -30.09 -2.50
C ALA A 20 7.75 -28.78 -2.24
N ILE A 21 8.76 -28.45 -3.06
CA ILE A 21 9.49 -27.18 -2.98
C ILE A 21 8.55 -26.01 -3.29
N VAL A 22 7.78 -26.08 -4.36
CA VAL A 22 6.84 -25.02 -4.75
C VAL A 22 5.78 -24.79 -3.68
N VAL A 23 5.20 -25.86 -3.16
CA VAL A 23 4.24 -25.78 -2.05
C VAL A 23 4.90 -25.21 -0.79
N GLY A 24 6.10 -25.67 -0.45
CA GLY A 24 6.86 -25.16 0.69
C GLY A 24 7.17 -23.66 0.56
N LEU A 25 7.59 -23.22 -0.62
CA LEU A 25 7.83 -21.79 -0.89
C LEU A 25 6.53 -20.97 -0.85
N ALA A 26 5.43 -21.49 -1.36
CA ALA A 26 4.13 -20.82 -1.29
C ALA A 26 3.65 -20.68 0.15
N VAL A 27 3.75 -21.75 0.96
CA VAL A 27 3.41 -21.72 2.39
C VAL A 27 4.35 -20.78 3.15
N TRP A 28 5.66 -20.83 2.88
CA TRP A 28 6.63 -19.89 3.45
C TRP A 28 6.26 -18.45 3.15
N ASN A 29 5.98 -18.14 1.87
CA ASN A 29 5.61 -16.81 1.45
C ASN A 29 4.30 -16.31 2.09
N THR A 30 3.32 -17.21 2.35
CA THR A 30 2.07 -16.80 3.04
C THR A 30 2.26 -16.58 4.54
N ILE A 31 3.15 -17.35 5.19
CA ILE A 31 3.38 -17.25 6.64
C ILE A 31 4.34 -16.10 6.97
N PHE A 32 5.39 -15.91 6.16
CA PHE A 32 6.47 -14.96 6.42
C PHE A 32 6.41 -13.70 5.54
N ALA A 33 5.35 -13.52 4.72
CA ALA A 33 5.17 -12.27 4.00
C ALA A 33 5.12 -11.10 4.99
N PRO A 34 5.90 -10.03 4.75
CA PRO A 34 5.82 -8.86 5.61
C PRO A 34 4.40 -8.33 5.61
N GLN A 35 3.82 -8.21 6.82
CA GLN A 35 2.49 -7.63 6.99
C GLN A 35 2.65 -6.16 7.38
N PRO A 36 1.82 -5.26 6.85
CA PRO A 36 1.83 -3.88 7.29
C PRO A 36 1.42 -3.83 8.77
N ARG A 37 1.97 -2.86 9.50
CA ARG A 37 1.54 -2.62 10.88
C ARG A 37 0.04 -2.31 10.89
N SER A 38 -0.77 -3.19 11.47
CA SER A 38 -2.22 -3.08 11.47
C SER A 38 -2.82 -2.46 12.74
N ASN A 39 -1.97 -2.16 13.74
CA ASN A 39 -2.40 -1.57 15.01
C ASN A 39 -1.22 -0.87 15.71
N GLY A 40 -1.56 0.00 16.67
CA GLY A 40 -0.62 0.75 17.49
C GLY A 40 -0.45 2.22 17.05
N PRO A 41 0.40 3.00 17.74
CA PRO A 41 0.54 4.42 17.46
C PRO A 41 1.00 4.66 16.03
N ALA A 42 0.31 5.58 15.34
CA ALA A 42 0.70 6.02 14.00
C ALA A 42 2.02 6.81 14.10
N PRO A 43 3.03 6.48 13.31
CA PRO A 43 4.23 7.30 13.23
C PRO A 43 3.87 8.74 12.80
N ARG A 44 4.67 9.70 13.26
CA ARG A 44 4.46 11.09 12.87
C ARG A 44 4.52 11.23 11.34
N LEU A 45 3.53 11.93 10.78
CA LEU A 45 3.45 12.23 9.36
C LEU A 45 3.31 13.74 9.19
N VAL A 46 4.40 14.40 8.84
CA VAL A 46 4.46 15.84 8.55
C VAL A 46 5.22 15.99 7.25
N LEU A 47 4.51 16.26 6.16
CA LEU A 47 5.08 16.28 4.82
C LEU A 47 4.59 17.49 4.02
N PRO A 48 5.41 17.96 3.07
CA PRO A 48 4.95 18.97 2.09
C PRO A 48 3.83 18.40 1.24
N SER A 49 2.81 19.22 1.01
CA SER A 49 1.69 18.93 0.13
C SER A 49 1.92 19.58 -1.23
N LEU A 50 1.40 18.97 -2.30
CA LEU A 50 1.53 19.50 -3.66
C LEU A 50 0.74 20.80 -3.88
N ASP A 51 -0.17 21.16 -3.00
CA ASP A 51 -0.90 22.43 -3.00
C ASP A 51 -0.11 23.61 -2.39
N GLY A 52 1.13 23.38 -1.95
CA GLY A 52 2.06 24.40 -1.46
C GLY A 52 2.09 24.57 0.07
N GLY A 53 1.40 23.69 0.82
CA GLY A 53 1.43 23.68 2.29
C GLY A 53 2.27 22.55 2.87
N VAL A 54 2.16 22.41 4.19
CA VAL A 54 2.64 21.27 4.96
C VAL A 54 1.46 20.66 5.66
N THR A 55 1.27 19.37 5.50
CA THR A 55 0.22 18.61 6.19
C THR A 55 0.82 17.87 7.37
N ASP A 56 0.25 18.09 8.56
CA ASP A 56 0.50 17.29 9.76
C ASP A 56 -0.73 16.41 10.01
N LEU A 57 -0.54 15.10 9.98
CA LEU A 57 -1.61 14.13 10.21
C LEU A 57 -2.34 14.39 11.55
N ALA A 58 -1.57 14.76 12.59
CA ALA A 58 -2.13 15.01 13.92
C ALA A 58 -3.06 16.23 13.96
N ALA A 59 -2.92 17.16 13.02
CA ALA A 59 -3.77 18.36 12.94
C ALA A 59 -5.13 18.10 12.25
N LEU A 60 -5.34 16.93 11.64
CA LEU A 60 -6.56 16.61 10.91
C LEU A 60 -7.70 16.14 11.81
N GLY A 61 -7.45 16.03 13.13
CA GLY A 61 -8.45 15.67 14.11
C GLY A 61 -8.43 14.21 14.55
N ALA A 62 -9.41 13.83 15.37
CA ALA A 62 -9.50 12.50 15.98
C ALA A 62 -10.32 11.50 15.17
N GLY A 63 -10.98 11.93 14.09
CA GLY A 63 -11.76 11.07 13.20
C GLY A 63 -10.90 10.08 12.42
N PRO A 64 -11.54 9.17 11.66
CA PRO A 64 -10.80 8.29 10.77
C PRO A 64 -10.14 9.07 9.62
N ILE A 65 -8.89 8.76 9.34
CA ILE A 65 -8.09 9.34 8.25
C ILE A 65 -7.50 8.17 7.45
N VAL A 66 -7.62 8.22 6.13
CA VAL A 66 -7.03 7.23 5.23
C VAL A 66 -5.69 7.78 4.74
N VAL A 67 -4.63 6.98 4.85
CA VAL A 67 -3.28 7.28 4.35
C VAL A 67 -2.87 6.20 3.38
N ASN A 68 -2.70 6.55 2.11
CA ASN A 68 -2.31 5.64 1.05
C ASN A 68 -0.91 5.95 0.56
N PHE A 69 0.01 4.99 0.69
CA PHE A 69 1.38 5.10 0.18
C PHE A 69 1.47 4.53 -1.23
N TRP A 70 2.01 5.33 -2.15
CA TRP A 70 2.07 5.01 -3.57
C TRP A 70 3.30 5.63 -4.25
N PHE A 71 3.53 5.30 -5.53
CA PHE A 71 4.48 6.00 -6.38
C PHE A 71 4.04 5.98 -7.86
N THR A 72 4.56 6.90 -8.67
CA THR A 72 4.05 7.18 -10.02
C THR A 72 4.18 6.03 -11.00
N SER A 73 5.22 5.19 -10.90
CA SER A 73 5.43 4.04 -11.79
C SER A 73 4.86 2.71 -11.26
N CYS A 74 4.16 2.74 -10.11
CA CYS A 74 3.53 1.56 -9.52
C CYS A 74 2.26 1.17 -10.29
N GLY A 75 2.28 0.04 -10.96
CA GLY A 75 1.15 -0.45 -11.76
C GLY A 75 -0.14 -0.64 -10.94
N PRO A 76 -0.12 -1.41 -9.83
CA PRO A 76 -1.29 -1.58 -8.97
C PRO A 76 -1.80 -0.27 -8.36
N CYS A 77 -0.90 0.67 -7.98
CA CYS A 77 -1.31 1.98 -7.47
C CYS A 77 -2.13 2.76 -8.50
N ARG A 78 -1.70 2.74 -9.76
CA ARG A 78 -2.41 3.42 -10.86
C ARG A 78 -3.79 2.82 -11.13
N GLN A 79 -3.99 1.53 -10.81
CA GLN A 79 -5.29 0.87 -10.95
C GLN A 79 -6.26 1.26 -9.83
N GLU A 80 -5.78 1.49 -8.59
CA GLU A 80 -6.65 1.85 -7.47
C GLU A 80 -6.99 3.34 -7.41
N ILE A 81 -6.14 4.24 -7.94
CA ILE A 81 -6.32 5.70 -7.86
C ILE A 81 -7.72 6.16 -8.26
N PRO A 82 -8.34 5.69 -9.38
CA PRO A 82 -9.70 6.08 -9.71
C PRO A 82 -10.75 5.67 -8.67
N GLU A 83 -10.55 4.55 -7.98
CA GLU A 83 -11.41 4.08 -6.89
C GLU A 83 -11.26 5.00 -5.66
N LEU A 84 -10.02 5.30 -5.29
CA LEU A 84 -9.70 6.20 -4.18
C LEU A 84 -10.29 7.59 -4.42
N SER A 85 -10.14 8.15 -5.63
CA SER A 85 -10.69 9.45 -6.00
C SER A 85 -12.22 9.47 -5.92
N ARG A 86 -12.90 8.41 -6.42
CA ARG A 86 -14.35 8.29 -6.28
C ARG A 86 -14.79 8.18 -4.83
N TRP A 87 -14.08 7.37 -4.06
CA TRP A 87 -14.36 7.17 -2.64
C TRP A 87 -14.18 8.45 -1.83
N ALA A 88 -13.10 9.20 -2.06
CA ALA A 88 -12.84 10.48 -1.37
C ALA A 88 -13.96 11.49 -1.63
N ARG A 89 -14.45 11.59 -2.87
CA ARG A 89 -15.60 12.48 -3.20
C ARG A 89 -16.89 12.06 -2.53
N ALA A 90 -17.11 10.75 -2.35
CA ALA A 90 -18.30 10.22 -1.69
C ALA A 90 -18.22 10.32 -0.17
N ASN A 91 -17.03 10.49 0.41
CA ASN A 91 -16.78 10.52 1.85
C ASN A 91 -16.00 11.78 2.27
N PRO A 92 -16.53 13.01 2.03
CA PRO A 92 -15.80 14.25 2.30
C PRO A 92 -15.44 14.46 3.78
N ASP A 93 -16.14 13.80 4.68
CA ASP A 93 -15.89 13.86 6.13
C ASP A 93 -14.72 12.96 6.59
N VAL A 94 -14.20 12.12 5.71
CA VAL A 94 -13.06 11.23 5.99
C VAL A 94 -11.88 11.65 5.11
N PRO A 95 -10.89 12.37 5.66
CA PRO A 95 -9.70 12.75 4.89
C PRO A 95 -9.01 11.54 4.28
N LEU A 96 -8.67 11.62 2.99
CA LEU A 96 -7.80 10.68 2.29
C LEU A 96 -6.55 11.43 1.85
N LEU A 97 -5.39 10.94 2.27
CA LEU A 97 -4.07 11.49 1.92
C LEU A 97 -3.31 10.48 1.07
N GLY A 98 -2.87 10.89 -0.11
CA GLY A 98 -1.92 10.12 -0.92
C GLY A 98 -0.50 10.52 -0.57
N VAL A 99 0.31 9.61 -0.07
CA VAL A 99 1.74 9.84 0.21
C VAL A 99 2.56 9.26 -0.92
N SER A 100 3.10 10.14 -1.78
CA SER A 100 4.02 9.71 -2.85
C SER A 100 5.41 9.49 -2.28
N THR A 101 5.98 8.32 -2.60
CA THR A 101 7.35 7.94 -2.24
C THR A 101 8.28 7.99 -3.47
N ASP A 102 7.99 8.83 -4.44
CA ASP A 102 8.85 9.07 -5.61
C ASP A 102 10.11 9.84 -5.18
N ARG A 103 11.11 9.11 -4.68
CA ARG A 103 12.35 9.68 -4.11
C ARG A 103 13.07 10.57 -5.11
N GLY A 104 13.44 11.77 -4.68
CA GLY A 104 14.18 12.74 -5.48
C GLY A 104 13.42 13.32 -6.67
N MET A 105 12.11 13.03 -6.82
CA MET A 105 11.30 13.63 -7.87
C MET A 105 11.04 15.10 -7.55
N ALA A 106 11.15 15.97 -8.55
CA ALA A 106 10.77 17.38 -8.39
C ALA A 106 9.26 17.52 -8.19
N VAL A 107 8.84 18.47 -7.34
CA VAL A 107 7.43 18.66 -6.95
C VAL A 107 6.52 18.94 -8.15
N ASP A 108 6.98 19.76 -9.11
CA ASP A 108 6.25 20.08 -10.34
C ASP A 108 6.00 18.83 -11.20
N ARG A 109 6.98 17.95 -11.28
CA ARG A 109 6.86 16.65 -11.99
C ARG A 109 5.87 15.73 -11.32
N LEU A 110 5.91 15.65 -9.98
CA LEU A 110 4.96 14.86 -9.22
C LEU A 110 3.55 15.41 -9.35
N ALA A 111 3.37 16.74 -9.27
CA ALA A 111 2.09 17.41 -9.47
C ALA A 111 1.50 17.11 -10.86
N ALA A 112 2.31 17.24 -11.91
CA ALA A 112 1.88 16.91 -13.26
C ALA A 112 1.54 15.42 -13.43
N ALA A 113 2.25 14.52 -12.75
CA ALA A 113 1.94 13.10 -12.76
C ALA A 113 0.62 12.79 -12.03
N SER A 114 0.41 13.38 -10.86
CA SER A 114 -0.83 13.23 -10.07
C SER A 114 -2.06 13.71 -10.86
N GLN A 115 -1.95 14.84 -11.55
CA GLN A 115 -3.02 15.33 -12.44
C GLN A 115 -3.33 14.36 -13.59
N ARG A 116 -2.29 13.83 -14.26
CA ARG A 116 -2.48 12.84 -15.33
C ARG A 116 -3.11 11.54 -14.85
N LEU A 117 -2.86 11.14 -13.59
CA LEU A 117 -3.47 9.99 -12.95
C LEU A 117 -4.89 10.24 -12.45
N GLY A 118 -5.37 11.50 -12.50
CA GLY A 118 -6.71 11.87 -12.06
C GLY A 118 -6.87 11.83 -10.53
N ILE A 119 -5.79 12.09 -9.80
CA ILE A 119 -5.84 12.21 -8.34
C ILE A 119 -6.49 13.55 -7.98
N ASP A 120 -7.57 13.51 -7.22
CA ASP A 120 -8.35 14.67 -6.79
C ASP A 120 -8.46 14.79 -5.25
N TYR A 121 -7.59 14.10 -4.55
CA TYR A 121 -7.38 14.19 -3.11
C TYR A 121 -5.97 14.72 -2.80
N PRO A 122 -5.71 15.23 -1.58
CA PRO A 122 -4.40 15.77 -1.21
C PRO A 122 -3.27 14.76 -1.39
N VAL A 123 -2.19 15.21 -2.06
CA VAL A 123 -0.98 14.42 -2.26
C VAL A 123 0.17 15.05 -1.49
N LEU A 124 0.79 14.25 -0.63
CA LEU A 124 1.98 14.60 0.13
C LEU A 124 3.21 13.97 -0.51
N HIS A 125 4.35 14.61 -0.39
CA HIS A 125 5.59 14.14 -0.98
C HIS A 125 6.60 13.69 0.06
N ASP A 126 6.82 12.39 0.18
CA ASP A 126 7.86 11.76 0.98
C ASP A 126 9.14 11.60 0.13
N VAL A 127 9.79 12.75 -0.16
CA VAL A 127 10.91 12.84 -1.11
C VAL A 127 12.12 11.99 -0.71
N ASP A 128 12.31 11.80 0.58
CA ASP A 128 13.43 11.04 1.14
C ASP A 128 13.05 9.60 1.52
N GLY A 129 11.75 9.29 1.51
CA GLY A 129 11.20 7.98 1.90
C GLY A 129 11.19 7.74 3.41
N VAL A 130 11.42 8.79 4.22
CA VAL A 130 11.50 8.68 5.68
C VAL A 130 10.14 8.31 6.29
N ALA A 131 9.05 8.85 5.74
CA ALA A 131 7.72 8.50 6.21
C ALA A 131 7.37 7.05 5.88
N ALA A 132 7.64 6.59 4.66
CA ALA A 132 7.41 5.20 4.27
C ALA A 132 8.20 4.22 5.15
N ASP A 133 9.46 4.53 5.45
CA ASP A 133 10.30 3.72 6.33
C ASP A 133 9.74 3.68 7.77
N ALA A 134 9.34 4.83 8.34
CA ALA A 134 8.74 4.93 9.67
C ALA A 134 7.41 4.16 9.77
N TRP A 135 6.60 4.18 8.72
CA TRP A 135 5.33 3.46 8.62
C TRP A 135 5.51 1.99 8.24
N GLN A 136 6.76 1.53 8.03
CA GLN A 136 7.10 0.16 7.66
C GLN A 136 6.38 -0.30 6.39
N VAL A 137 6.36 0.57 5.38
CA VAL A 137 5.75 0.26 4.08
C VAL A 137 6.64 -0.70 3.32
N ALA A 138 6.28 -1.99 3.34
CA ALA A 138 7.05 -3.06 2.71
C ALA A 138 6.71 -3.29 1.23
N ALA A 139 5.52 -2.86 0.79
CA ALA A 139 5.06 -3.00 -0.60
C ALA A 139 4.09 -1.87 -0.96
N TYR A 140 3.84 -1.71 -2.27
CA TYR A 140 2.97 -0.67 -2.80
C TYR A 140 1.87 -1.24 -3.69
N PRO A 141 0.66 -0.67 -3.60
CA PRO A 141 0.26 0.34 -2.62
C PRO A 141 0.10 -0.26 -1.21
N THR A 142 0.17 0.58 -0.19
CA THR A 142 -0.24 0.21 1.17
C THR A 142 -1.13 1.32 1.73
N THR A 143 -2.30 0.94 2.23
CA THR A 143 -3.30 1.85 2.77
C THR A 143 -3.47 1.59 4.26
N PHE A 144 -3.44 2.67 5.04
CA PHE A 144 -3.70 2.67 6.48
C PHE A 144 -4.95 3.47 6.81
N VAL A 145 -5.67 3.07 7.84
CA VAL A 145 -6.69 3.88 8.49
C VAL A 145 -6.19 4.23 9.88
N VAL A 146 -6.10 5.54 10.14
CA VAL A 146 -5.67 6.11 11.42
C VAL A 146 -6.86 6.76 12.10
N ARG A 147 -7.02 6.55 13.40
CA ARG A 147 -8.00 7.23 14.22
C ARG A 147 -7.39 7.49 15.60
N GLU A 148 -7.59 8.71 16.11
CA GLU A 148 -7.09 9.10 17.44
C GLU A 148 -5.56 8.89 17.58
N GLY A 149 -4.81 9.10 16.47
CA GLY A 149 -3.38 8.91 16.45
C GLY A 149 -2.90 7.46 16.43
N GLU A 150 -3.81 6.49 16.25
CA GLU A 150 -3.48 5.07 16.17
C GLU A 150 -3.85 4.47 14.82
N ILE A 151 -3.00 3.57 14.30
CA ILE A 151 -3.36 2.73 13.17
C ILE A 151 -4.42 1.73 13.64
N ARG A 152 -5.59 1.74 13.00
CA ARG A 152 -6.71 0.85 13.28
C ARG A 152 -6.90 -0.23 12.24
N ALA A 153 -6.46 0.03 11.01
CA ALA A 153 -6.48 -0.96 9.94
C ALA A 153 -5.34 -0.68 8.94
N ALA A 154 -4.88 -1.74 8.29
CA ALA A 154 -3.93 -1.63 7.19
C ALA A 154 -4.25 -2.67 6.11
N ALA A 155 -3.97 -2.31 4.86
CA ALA A 155 -4.07 -3.21 3.71
C ALA A 155 -2.88 -3.02 2.79
N MET A 156 -2.26 -4.12 2.38
CA MET A 156 -1.19 -4.15 1.38
C MET A 156 -1.76 -4.61 0.05
N GLY A 157 -1.37 -3.95 -1.03
CA GLY A 157 -1.96 -4.12 -2.35
C GLY A 157 -3.14 -3.19 -2.60
N ALA A 158 -3.61 -3.16 -3.85
CA ALA A 158 -4.68 -2.27 -4.28
C ALA A 158 -5.99 -2.53 -3.51
N VAL A 159 -6.65 -1.46 -3.10
CA VAL A 159 -7.93 -1.49 -2.40
C VAL A 159 -9.03 -0.87 -3.28
N ASP A 160 -10.25 -1.40 -3.18
CA ASP A 160 -11.45 -0.83 -3.78
C ASP A 160 -12.24 -0.01 -2.76
N ALA A 161 -13.26 0.70 -3.24
CA ALA A 161 -14.13 1.52 -2.39
C ALA A 161 -14.79 0.71 -1.26
N ARG A 162 -15.25 -0.53 -1.55
CA ARG A 162 -15.86 -1.41 -0.55
C ARG A 162 -14.88 -1.77 0.56
N ARG A 163 -13.63 -2.09 0.19
CA ARG A 163 -12.58 -2.41 1.16
C ARG A 163 -12.23 -1.21 2.03
N LEU A 164 -12.19 0.00 1.47
CA LEU A 164 -12.00 1.23 2.24
C LEU A 164 -13.14 1.44 3.25
N ASP A 165 -14.39 1.25 2.84
CA ASP A 165 -15.54 1.35 3.74
C ASP A 165 -15.43 0.35 4.90
N GLU A 166 -15.07 -0.91 4.60
CA GLU A 166 -14.84 -1.93 5.64
C GLU A 166 -13.75 -1.49 6.62
N MET A 167 -12.60 -0.98 6.13
CA MET A 167 -11.49 -0.54 6.98
C MET A 167 -11.86 0.66 7.85
N VAL A 168 -12.55 1.65 7.28
CA VAL A 168 -13.01 2.84 8.02
C VAL A 168 -14.06 2.48 9.05
N ASN A 169 -15.03 1.61 8.71
CA ASN A 169 -16.07 1.19 9.65
C ASN A 169 -15.50 0.33 10.78
N ALA A 170 -14.54 -0.55 10.51
CA ALA A 170 -13.86 -1.34 11.53
C ALA A 170 -12.99 -0.48 12.47
N SER A 171 -12.65 0.75 12.07
CA SER A 171 -11.88 1.70 12.88
C SER A 171 -12.76 2.49 13.87
N ARG A 172 -14.09 2.40 13.76
CA ARG A 172 -15.05 3.10 14.63
C ARG A 172 -15.25 2.30 15.90
#